data_ce8496f6765388b263836f73db1361f9
#
_entry.id   ce8496f6765388b263836f73db1361f9
#
_cell.length_a   1.000
_cell.length_b   1.000
_cell.length_c   1.000
_cell.angle_alpha   90.00
_cell.angle_beta   90.00
_cell.angle_gamma   90.00
#
_symmetry.space_group_name_H-M   'P 1'
#
loop_
_entity.id
_entity.type
_entity.pdbx_description
1 polymer ?
#
loop_
_entity_poly.entity_id
_entity_poly.type
_entity_poly.pdbx_seq_one_letter_code
_entity_poly.pdbx_strand_id
1 'polypeptide(L)'
;MRTKGYSGYHRWSARVISNDPSHKEIRLYIKANIFNPIIIRPRYVRLYAMEGNRVKAKIKISANLKEPLRLKVKDFDLADKISLNIKESKKGREYELYFENSLIKPGIYRGRLLLSTNYKERPQIQIPVFLRIRAQKRILYPK
;
A
#
# COMPACT_ATOMS: atom_id res chain seq x y z
N MET A 1 12.30 -11.67 -14.57
CA MET A 1 11.55 -10.40 -14.49
C MET A 1 10.58 -10.46 -13.33
N ARG A 2 10.57 -9.43 -12.49
CA ARG A 2 9.64 -9.37 -11.35
C ARG A 2 8.48 -8.44 -11.70
N THR A 3 7.25 -8.93 -11.60
CA THR A 3 6.04 -8.17 -11.91
C THR A 3 5.31 -7.67 -10.67
N LYS A 4 5.84 -7.96 -9.49
CA LYS A 4 5.24 -7.54 -8.21
C LYS A 4 5.11 -6.01 -8.16
N GLY A 5 3.90 -5.54 -7.94
CA GLY A 5 3.61 -4.11 -7.87
C GLY A 5 3.20 -3.46 -9.20
N TYR A 6 3.23 -4.19 -10.28
CA TYR A 6 2.78 -3.72 -11.60
C TYR A 6 1.39 -4.28 -11.90
N SER A 7 0.60 -3.51 -12.62
CA SER A 7 -0.70 -3.94 -13.16
C SER A 7 -0.94 -3.26 -14.50
N GLY A 8 -1.72 -3.92 -15.37
CA GLY A 8 -2.03 -3.41 -16.69
C GLY A 8 -0.92 -3.66 -17.69
N TYR A 9 -0.93 -2.88 -18.75
CA TYR A 9 0.01 -3.04 -19.86
C TYR A 9 1.33 -2.33 -19.57
N HIS A 10 2.43 -3.08 -19.62
CA HIS A 10 3.78 -2.55 -19.42
C HIS A 10 4.72 -3.01 -20.53
N ARG A 11 5.69 -2.17 -20.84
CA ARG A 11 6.75 -2.44 -21.79
C ARG A 11 8.11 -2.19 -21.12
N TRP A 12 8.96 -3.17 -21.19
CA TRP A 12 10.35 -3.05 -20.73
C TRP A 12 11.27 -3.16 -21.94
N SER A 13 12.42 -2.50 -21.87
CA SER A 13 13.44 -2.59 -22.89
C SER A 13 14.79 -2.94 -22.28
N ALA A 14 15.59 -3.68 -23.03
CA ALA A 14 16.96 -3.97 -22.69
C ALA A 14 17.85 -3.67 -23.89
N ARG A 15 18.98 -3.04 -23.63
CA ARG A 15 19.98 -2.75 -24.65
C ARG A 15 21.03 -3.83 -24.63
N VAL A 16 21.23 -4.49 -25.76
CA VAL A 16 22.27 -5.52 -25.94
C VAL A 16 23.36 -4.95 -26.82
N ILE A 17 24.59 -4.94 -26.31
CA ILE A 17 25.76 -4.51 -27.03
C ILE A 17 26.45 -5.75 -27.61
N SER A 18 26.63 -5.76 -28.93
CA SER A 18 27.25 -6.86 -29.65
C SER A 18 28.58 -6.42 -30.28
N ASN A 19 29.49 -7.38 -30.49
CA ASN A 19 30.72 -7.18 -31.24
C ASN A 19 30.53 -7.35 -32.76
N ASP A 20 29.32 -7.62 -33.23
CA ASP A 20 28.99 -7.70 -34.64
C ASP A 20 29.05 -6.31 -35.27
N PRO A 21 29.90 -6.07 -36.33
CA PRO A 21 30.02 -4.76 -36.95
C PRO A 21 28.73 -4.26 -37.61
N SER A 22 27.83 -5.14 -38.03
CA SER A 22 26.55 -4.76 -38.65
C SER A 22 25.42 -4.52 -37.64
N HIS A 23 25.56 -5.06 -36.41
CA HIS A 23 24.55 -4.94 -35.33
C HIS A 23 25.24 -4.68 -34.00
N LYS A 24 25.85 -3.51 -33.86
CA LYS A 24 26.58 -3.15 -32.62
C LYS A 24 25.67 -2.99 -31.40
N GLU A 25 24.42 -2.57 -31.62
CA GLU A 25 23.45 -2.33 -30.54
C GLU A 25 22.09 -2.87 -30.98
N ILE A 26 21.49 -3.70 -30.13
CA ILE A 26 20.15 -4.24 -30.34
C ILE A 26 19.31 -3.89 -29.11
N ARG A 27 18.11 -3.34 -29.34
CA ARG A 27 17.11 -3.13 -28.29
C ARG A 27 16.09 -4.25 -28.33
N LEU A 28 15.96 -4.94 -27.20
CA LEU A 28 14.92 -5.94 -26.98
C LEU A 28 13.79 -5.33 -26.18
N TYR A 29 12.56 -5.60 -26.59
CA TYR A 29 11.37 -5.12 -25.89
C TYR A 29 10.58 -6.31 -25.37
N ILE A 30 10.16 -6.21 -24.11
CA ILE A 30 9.23 -7.15 -23.50
C ILE A 30 7.96 -6.38 -23.21
N LYS A 31 6.85 -6.84 -23.77
CA LYS A 31 5.51 -6.30 -23.52
C LYS A 31 4.72 -7.33 -22.74
N ALA A 32 4.05 -6.89 -21.68
CA ALA A 32 3.20 -7.75 -20.88
C ALA A 32 1.98 -7.00 -20.39
N ASN A 33 0.85 -7.68 -20.36
CA ASN A 33 -0.34 -7.21 -19.69
C ASN A 33 -0.44 -7.96 -18.35
N ILE A 34 -0.17 -7.25 -17.26
CA ILE A 34 -0.11 -7.84 -15.92
C ILE A 34 -1.48 -7.72 -15.29
N PHE A 35 -2.08 -8.87 -15.02
CA PHE A 35 -3.35 -8.95 -14.33
C PHE A 35 -3.14 -8.92 -12.82
N ASN A 36 -3.82 -7.99 -12.15
CA ASN A 36 -3.82 -7.90 -10.69
C ASN A 36 -5.21 -8.26 -10.16
N PRO A 37 -5.37 -9.37 -9.42
CA PRO A 37 -6.68 -9.80 -8.92
C PRO A 37 -7.28 -8.85 -7.88
N ILE A 38 -6.44 -8.08 -7.20
CA ILE A 38 -6.87 -7.14 -6.17
C ILE A 38 -6.15 -5.80 -6.39
N ILE A 39 -6.92 -4.72 -6.49
CA ILE A 39 -6.38 -3.37 -6.66
C ILE A 39 -6.44 -2.64 -5.33
N ILE A 40 -5.30 -2.13 -4.88
CA ILE A 40 -5.15 -1.42 -3.61
C ILE A 40 -4.67 0.00 -3.90
N ARG A 41 -5.42 1.00 -3.47
CA ARG A 41 -5.08 2.42 -3.69
C ARG A 41 -5.41 3.27 -2.46
N PRO A 42 -4.43 4.00 -1.93
CA PRO A 42 -2.98 3.87 -2.15
C PRO A 42 -2.45 2.55 -1.58
N ARG A 43 -1.24 2.17 -1.92
CA ARG A 43 -0.65 0.88 -1.50
C ARG A 43 -0.03 0.93 -0.11
N TYR A 44 -0.02 2.07 0.53
CA TYR A 44 0.58 2.30 1.84
C TYR A 44 -0.22 3.33 2.61
N VAL A 45 -0.05 3.32 3.93
CA VAL A 45 -0.64 4.31 4.83
C VAL A 45 0.47 5.19 5.39
N ARG A 46 0.30 6.51 5.26
CA ARG A 46 1.17 7.50 5.89
C ARG A 46 0.30 8.48 6.69
N LEU A 47 0.55 8.53 7.98
CA LEU A 47 -0.13 9.43 8.90
C LEU A 47 0.89 10.41 9.49
N TYR A 48 0.66 11.69 9.33
CA TYR A 48 1.47 12.75 9.91
C TYR A 48 0.59 13.58 10.82
N ALA A 49 0.86 13.54 12.13
CA ALA A 49 0.08 14.25 13.12
C ALA A 49 0.97 15.09 14.02
N MET A 50 0.40 16.18 14.53
CA MET A 50 0.97 16.90 15.67
C MET A 50 0.49 16.22 16.95
N GLU A 51 1.29 16.31 18.01
CA GLU A 51 0.92 15.81 19.33
C GLU A 51 -0.45 16.38 19.77
N GLY A 52 -1.32 15.50 20.22
CA GLY A 52 -2.68 15.86 20.61
C GLY A 52 -3.70 15.89 19.47
N ASN A 53 -3.29 15.72 18.23
CA ASN A 53 -4.18 15.73 17.09
C ASN A 53 -4.35 14.34 16.48
N ARG A 54 -5.54 14.11 15.93
CA ARG A 54 -5.87 12.88 15.21
C ARG A 54 -5.96 13.18 13.72
N VAL A 55 -5.37 12.30 12.91
CA VAL A 55 -5.44 12.36 11.45
C VAL A 55 -5.98 11.03 10.94
N LYS A 56 -6.61 11.08 9.78
CA LYS A 56 -7.23 9.92 9.16
C LYS A 56 -6.59 9.62 7.81
N ALA A 57 -6.52 8.36 7.47
CA ALA A 57 -6.15 7.90 6.14
C ALA A 57 -7.14 6.84 5.68
N LYS A 58 -7.29 6.71 4.38
CA LYS A 58 -8.22 5.77 3.76
C LYS A 58 -7.50 5.01 2.66
N ILE A 59 -7.72 3.70 2.63
CA ILE A 59 -7.30 2.83 1.53
C ILE A 59 -8.54 2.19 0.93
N LYS A 60 -8.59 2.17 -0.40
CA LYS A 60 -9.63 1.47 -1.14
C LYS A 60 -9.05 0.18 -1.73
N ILE A 61 -9.73 -0.93 -1.48
CA ILE A 61 -9.39 -2.24 -2.01
C ILE A 61 -10.54 -2.68 -2.93
N SER A 62 -10.21 -2.99 -4.18
CA SER A 62 -11.18 -3.41 -5.18
C SER A 62 -10.88 -4.81 -5.68
N ALA A 63 -11.94 -5.62 -5.83
CA ALA A 63 -11.86 -6.94 -6.40
C ALA A 63 -11.85 -6.86 -7.94
N ASN A 64 -10.96 -7.60 -8.57
CA ASN A 64 -10.82 -7.63 -10.02
C ASN A 64 -11.18 -9.00 -10.63
N LEU A 65 -11.53 -9.97 -9.80
CA LEU A 65 -12.04 -11.27 -10.22
C LEU A 65 -13.57 -11.30 -10.11
N LYS A 66 -14.19 -12.25 -10.80
CA LYS A 66 -15.63 -12.46 -10.73
C LYS A 66 -16.11 -12.92 -9.35
N GLU A 67 -15.27 -13.71 -8.66
CA GLU A 67 -15.57 -14.18 -7.30
C GLU A 67 -15.64 -13.01 -6.33
N PRO A 68 -16.59 -13.02 -5.39
CA PRO A 68 -16.59 -12.03 -4.31
C PRO A 68 -15.31 -12.09 -3.50
N LEU A 69 -14.74 -10.91 -3.22
CA LEU A 69 -13.56 -10.79 -2.36
C LEU A 69 -13.98 -10.75 -0.90
N ARG A 70 -13.31 -11.53 -0.07
CA ARG A 70 -13.47 -11.50 1.39
C ARG A 70 -12.13 -11.17 2.02
N LEU A 71 -12.14 -10.20 2.91
CA LEU A 71 -10.95 -9.74 3.64
C LEU A 71 -11.09 -10.05 5.12
N LYS A 72 -9.97 -10.49 5.71
CA LYS A 72 -9.88 -10.72 7.15
C LYS A 72 -8.54 -10.19 7.65
N VAL A 73 -8.56 -9.48 8.76
CA VAL A 73 -7.32 -9.03 9.41
C VAL A 73 -6.60 -10.24 9.99
N LYS A 74 -5.39 -10.48 9.54
CA LYS A 74 -4.55 -11.54 10.07
C LYS A 74 -3.61 -11.01 11.16
N ASP A 75 -3.01 -9.84 10.92
CA ASP A 75 -2.10 -9.20 11.87
C ASP A 75 -1.99 -7.71 11.58
N PHE A 76 -1.80 -6.92 12.63
CA PHE A 76 -1.59 -5.48 12.52
C PHE A 76 -0.61 -5.03 13.61
N ASP A 77 0.62 -4.71 13.21
CA ASP A 77 1.70 -4.35 14.12
C ASP A 77 1.41 -3.11 14.98
N LEU A 78 0.63 -2.18 14.44
CA LEU A 78 0.31 -0.91 15.10
C LEU A 78 -1.13 -0.85 15.62
N ALA A 79 -1.73 -1.99 15.93
CA ALA A 79 -3.12 -2.06 16.39
C ALA A 79 -3.36 -1.29 17.71
N ASP A 80 -2.34 -1.16 18.55
CA ASP A 80 -2.37 -0.40 19.79
C ASP A 80 -2.20 1.12 19.59
N LYS A 81 -1.75 1.55 18.40
CA LYS A 81 -1.44 2.95 18.09
C LYS A 81 -2.34 3.57 17.03
N ILE A 82 -2.93 2.74 16.18
CA ILE A 82 -3.77 3.16 15.07
C ILE A 82 -5.04 2.32 15.08
N SER A 83 -6.19 2.98 15.07
CA SER A 83 -7.46 2.28 14.89
C SER A 83 -7.69 1.96 13.43
N LEU A 84 -8.19 0.77 13.17
CA LEU A 84 -8.54 0.30 11.84
C LEU A 84 -10.03 0.00 11.79
N ASN A 85 -10.72 0.56 10.80
CA ASN A 85 -12.11 0.24 10.52
C ASN A 85 -12.23 -0.19 9.06
N ILE A 86 -12.83 -1.34 8.83
CA ILE A 86 -13.03 -1.89 7.48
C ILE A 86 -14.51 -1.81 7.16
N LYS A 87 -14.82 -1.13 6.05
CA LYS A 87 -16.17 -1.00 5.54
C LYS A 87 -16.27 -1.66 4.16
N GLU A 88 -17.21 -2.56 4.00
CA GLU A 88 -17.54 -3.13 2.70
C GLU A 88 -18.47 -2.17 1.94
N SER A 89 -17.91 -1.34 1.07
CA SER A 89 -18.67 -0.31 0.36
C SER A 89 -19.53 -0.88 -0.78
N LYS A 90 -19.03 -1.94 -1.42
CA LYS A 90 -19.79 -2.73 -2.40
C LYS A 90 -19.58 -4.21 -2.10
N LYS A 91 -20.66 -4.92 -1.84
CA LYS A 91 -20.62 -6.32 -1.39
C LYS A 91 -19.76 -7.20 -2.30
N GLY A 92 -18.68 -7.74 -1.72
CA GLY A 92 -17.73 -8.59 -2.42
C GLY A 92 -16.90 -7.90 -3.49
N ARG A 93 -17.03 -6.58 -3.67
CA ARG A 93 -16.37 -5.83 -4.75
C ARG A 93 -15.41 -4.76 -4.27
N GLU A 94 -15.81 -3.98 -3.27
CA GLU A 94 -15.00 -2.86 -2.78
C GLU A 94 -15.02 -2.81 -1.26
N TYR A 95 -13.84 -2.57 -0.69
CA TYR A 95 -13.62 -2.34 0.73
C TYR A 95 -12.92 -1.02 0.93
N GLU A 96 -13.31 -0.31 1.97
CA GLU A 96 -12.66 0.90 2.41
C GLU A 96 -12.07 0.66 3.80
N LEU A 97 -10.76 0.87 3.93
CA LEU A 97 -10.05 0.77 5.19
C LEU A 97 -9.77 2.17 5.71
N TYR A 98 -10.24 2.45 6.92
CA TYR A 98 -10.06 3.74 7.58
C TYR A 98 -9.06 3.58 8.72
N PHE A 99 -8.05 4.43 8.71
CA PHE A 99 -6.99 4.46 9.71
C PHE A 99 -7.04 5.80 10.43
N GLU A 100 -6.94 5.76 11.75
CA GLU A 100 -6.87 6.96 12.58
C GLU A 100 -5.89 6.70 13.73
N ASN A 101 -4.96 7.64 13.95
CA ASN A 101 -3.98 7.51 15.03
C ASN A 101 -4.61 7.76 16.38
N SER A 102 -4.15 7.02 17.38
CA SER A 102 -4.43 7.30 18.79
C SER A 102 -3.58 8.46 19.28
N LEU A 103 -3.98 9.07 20.40
CA LEU A 103 -3.19 10.13 21.03
C LEU A 103 -2.07 9.48 21.84
N ILE A 104 -0.90 9.40 21.22
CA ILE A 104 0.31 8.77 21.78
C ILE A 104 1.48 9.72 21.73
N LYS A 105 2.58 9.31 22.34
CA LYS A 105 3.82 10.11 22.43
C LYS A 105 4.38 10.44 21.05
N PRO A 106 5.01 11.62 20.91
CA PRO A 106 5.72 11.94 19.66
C PRO A 106 6.76 10.88 19.31
N GLY A 107 6.91 10.61 18.02
CA GLY A 107 7.85 9.64 17.52
C GLY A 107 7.50 9.15 16.13
N ILE A 108 8.29 8.22 15.66
CA ILE A 108 8.10 7.55 14.37
C ILE A 108 7.75 6.10 14.64
N TYR A 109 6.62 5.68 14.09
CA TYR A 109 6.10 4.31 14.25
C TYR A 109 5.93 3.69 12.88
N ARG A 110 6.48 2.49 12.71
CA ARG A 110 6.43 1.74 11.45
C ARG A 110 5.91 0.34 11.71
N GLY A 111 5.06 -0.13 10.83
CA GLY A 111 4.53 -1.47 10.89
C GLY A 111 3.84 -1.83 9.59
N ARG A 112 3.12 -2.92 9.63
CA ARG A 112 2.37 -3.41 8.49
C ARG A 112 1.02 -3.97 8.91
N LEU A 113 0.05 -3.85 8.03
CA LEU A 113 -1.23 -4.53 8.13
C LEU A 113 -1.18 -5.75 7.22
N LEU A 114 -1.47 -6.90 7.76
CA LEU A 114 -1.56 -8.16 7.02
C LEU A 114 -3.01 -8.60 6.96
N LEU A 115 -3.54 -8.69 5.75
CA LEU A 115 -4.90 -9.17 5.49
C LEU A 115 -4.84 -10.52 4.82
N SER A 116 -5.73 -11.42 5.17
CA SER A 116 -5.96 -12.65 4.44
C SER A 116 -7.14 -12.49 3.49
N THR A 117 -7.07 -13.13 2.34
CA THR A 117 -8.12 -13.11 1.32
C THR A 117 -8.56 -14.51 0.96
N ASN A 118 -9.74 -14.63 0.32
CA ASN A 118 -10.21 -15.88 -0.22
C ASN A 118 -9.70 -16.15 -1.65
N TYR A 119 -8.92 -15.23 -2.24
CA TYR A 119 -8.38 -15.41 -3.58
C TYR A 119 -7.09 -16.24 -3.54
N LYS A 120 -7.07 -17.35 -4.28
CA LYS A 120 -5.87 -18.20 -4.40
C LYS A 120 -4.70 -17.48 -5.06
N GLU A 121 -4.99 -16.58 -5.98
CA GLU A 121 -4.01 -15.79 -6.73
C GLU A 121 -3.28 -14.78 -5.85
N ARG A 122 -3.92 -14.34 -4.78
CA ARG A 122 -3.35 -13.42 -3.80
C ARG A 122 -3.93 -13.66 -2.41
N PRO A 123 -3.47 -14.72 -1.72
CA PRO A 123 -4.06 -15.12 -0.44
C PRO A 123 -3.79 -14.15 0.70
N GLN A 124 -2.78 -13.30 0.55
CA GLN A 124 -2.41 -12.31 1.56
C GLN A 124 -2.13 -10.95 0.92
N ILE A 125 -2.49 -9.91 1.65
CA ILE A 125 -2.20 -8.51 1.31
C ILE A 125 -1.40 -7.92 2.46
N GLN A 126 -0.26 -7.30 2.13
CA GLN A 126 0.58 -6.60 3.08
C GLN A 126 0.58 -5.11 2.75
N ILE A 127 0.15 -4.29 3.71
CA ILE A 127 0.08 -2.85 3.57
C ILE A 127 1.05 -2.22 4.56
N PRO A 128 2.10 -1.53 4.09
CA PRO A 128 3.00 -0.78 4.97
C PRO A 128 2.26 0.40 5.62
N VAL A 129 2.47 0.60 6.91
CA VAL A 129 1.86 1.68 7.68
C VAL A 129 2.96 2.49 8.35
N PHE A 130 2.92 3.80 8.14
CA PHE A 130 3.86 4.75 8.72
C PHE A 130 3.07 5.83 9.48
N LEU A 131 3.45 6.05 10.75
CA LEU A 131 2.89 7.09 11.58
C LEU A 131 4.03 7.95 12.13
N ARG A 132 3.92 9.25 11.94
CA ARG A 132 4.83 10.21 12.53
C ARG A 132 4.04 11.22 13.35
N ILE A 133 4.38 11.32 14.63
CA ILE A 133 3.81 12.32 15.53
C ILE A 133 4.90 13.28 15.93
N ARG A 134 4.70 14.54 15.60
CA ARG A 134 5.62 15.62 15.98
C ARG A 134 5.22 16.22 17.30
N ALA A 135 6.21 16.49 18.14
CA ALA A 135 5.97 17.23 19.38
C ALA A 135 5.47 18.64 19.07
N GLN A 136 4.47 19.06 19.83
CA GLN A 136 3.98 20.42 19.75
C GLN A 136 5.03 21.37 20.38
N LYS A 137 5.51 22.34 19.60
CA LYS A 137 6.42 23.36 20.12
C LYS A 137 5.65 24.28 21.07
N ARG A 138 6.00 24.26 22.34
CA ARG A 138 5.52 25.27 23.26
C ARG A 138 6.30 26.54 23.05
N ILE A 139 5.61 27.59 22.65
CA ILE A 139 6.20 28.90 22.58
C ILE A 139 6.19 29.47 23.99
N LEU A 140 7.38 29.57 24.60
CA LEU A 140 7.52 30.25 25.89
C LEU A 140 7.70 31.75 25.61
N TYR A 141 6.69 32.53 25.98
CA TYR A 141 6.81 33.97 25.94
C TYR A 141 7.59 34.43 27.17
N PRO A 142 8.66 35.20 27.00
CA PRO A 142 9.33 35.78 28.16
C PRO A 142 8.39 36.75 28.85
N LYS A 143 8.30 36.57 30.16
CA LYS A 143 7.52 37.53 30.98
C LYS A 143 8.24 38.85 31.10
#